data_b5ede68152595d2aa3daa50a217c8097
#
_entry.id   b5ede68152595d2aa3daa50a217c8097
#
_cell.length_a   1.000
_cell.length_b   1.000
_cell.length_c   1.000
_cell.angle_alpha   90.00
_cell.angle_beta   90.00
_cell.angle_gamma   90.00
#
_symmetry.space_group_name_H-M   'P 1'
#
loop_
_entity.id
_entity.type
_entity.pdbx_description
1 polymer ?
#
loop_
_entity_poly.entity_id
_entity_poly.type
_entity_poly.pdbx_seq_one_letter_code
_entity_poly.pdbx_strand_id
1 'polypeptide(L)'
;MTATLAPAEAPAAAPRSARAATASSRTGAVLAFSVAALASAFGTALSTLMEHAALALYGERMVAESETARLLLALAGTLLIGVSVVVAAIVVRQALTSAVEDLRGEIALRRLLGATARAERRRMLGRFVGVGVGGAALGWGLGVFAAMPVEALLSQLSGGLELVGMPPVMPAAIVPAAAVAVAAAVAAWLATGAVLAVTPLEALRGSGVDAETTGRRPRRAVALTALGIGALLLAGAVVLGAVSPFAVLVGFAGGVVLVIGIVGIAPVVAPPLVALAGRAMGRSVPARVAAGTLATHPGRTASLVLALFVGAAIVTMMVTAGASLTTAVLTIERDPVFRAELEALLTGVTTVVTAIVGFSAVLGVLGFVAAMLLSVRRRTREIGLLRMLGMRRAHTMRMLLAEAAAITIVAVTTGFGMGVLLGWIGVQSMVGSVLGVVSTAPTIPWQLPVALAVAGLLVAATASWPAGRRASRIAPLAAVAAD
;
A
#
# COMPACT_ATOMS: atom_id res chain seq x y z
N MET A 1 14.98 73.03 -11.32
CA MET A 1 14.52 71.99 -10.36
C MET A 1 14.02 70.82 -11.18
N THR A 2 14.90 69.89 -11.43
CA THR A 2 14.60 68.65 -12.16
C THR A 2 14.51 67.54 -11.11
N ALA A 3 13.28 67.08 -10.84
CA ALA A 3 13.04 65.95 -9.96
C ALA A 3 13.37 64.67 -10.69
N THR A 4 14.43 63.99 -10.28
CA THR A 4 14.81 62.63 -10.74
C THR A 4 13.85 61.61 -10.10
N LEU A 5 12.95 61.05 -10.92
CA LEU A 5 12.11 59.91 -10.53
C LEU A 5 13.03 58.68 -10.37
N ALA A 6 13.11 58.16 -9.16
CA ALA A 6 13.77 56.87 -8.86
C ALA A 6 13.05 55.72 -9.62
N PRO A 7 13.78 54.76 -10.21
CA PRO A 7 13.16 53.63 -10.89
C PRO A 7 12.41 52.77 -9.88
N ALA A 8 11.17 52.40 -10.21
CA ALA A 8 10.34 51.50 -9.42
C ALA A 8 11.09 50.16 -9.22
N GLU A 9 11.36 49.81 -7.95
CA GLU A 9 11.91 48.50 -7.59
C GLU A 9 11.03 47.39 -8.16
N ALA A 10 11.60 46.56 -9.01
CA ALA A 10 10.98 45.33 -9.48
C ALA A 10 10.60 44.49 -8.27
N PRO A 11 9.41 43.84 -8.26
CA PRO A 11 8.99 43.00 -7.11
C PRO A 11 10.05 41.94 -6.85
N ALA A 12 10.61 41.97 -5.64
CA ALA A 12 11.66 41.05 -5.20
C ALA A 12 11.23 39.60 -5.44
N ALA A 13 11.96 38.89 -6.28
CA ALA A 13 11.68 37.49 -6.58
C ALA A 13 11.63 36.71 -5.25
N ALA A 14 10.51 36.07 -4.98
CA ALA A 14 10.31 35.28 -3.77
C ALA A 14 11.54 34.37 -3.51
N PRO A 15 12.05 34.34 -2.27
CA PRO A 15 13.27 33.61 -1.95
C PRO A 15 13.16 32.13 -2.39
N ARG A 16 14.24 31.59 -2.93
CA ARG A 16 14.28 30.21 -3.48
C ARG A 16 13.77 29.15 -2.51
N SER A 17 13.92 29.38 -1.21
CA SER A 17 13.37 28.55 -0.12
C SER A 17 11.84 28.48 -0.10
N ALA A 18 11.12 29.58 -0.36
CA ALA A 18 9.67 29.62 -0.42
C ALA A 18 9.13 28.85 -1.66
N ARG A 19 9.82 28.95 -2.81
CA ARG A 19 9.47 28.15 -4.00
C ARG A 19 9.72 26.65 -3.82
N ALA A 20 10.77 26.27 -3.10
CA ALA A 20 11.06 24.88 -2.79
C ALA A 20 10.03 24.28 -1.82
N ALA A 21 9.60 25.03 -0.81
CA ALA A 21 8.59 24.61 0.16
C ALA A 21 7.21 24.42 -0.49
N THR A 22 6.80 25.33 -1.38
CA THR A 22 5.53 25.20 -2.12
C THR A 22 5.55 24.01 -3.11
N ALA A 23 6.69 23.72 -3.73
CA ALA A 23 6.86 22.58 -4.61
C ALA A 23 6.79 21.24 -3.83
N SER A 24 7.37 21.17 -2.62
CA SER A 24 7.30 19.99 -1.76
C SER A 24 5.87 19.70 -1.29
N SER A 25 5.15 20.73 -0.85
CA SER A 25 3.76 20.58 -0.40
C SER A 25 2.79 20.15 -1.51
N ARG A 26 3.03 20.59 -2.75
CA ARG A 26 2.27 20.16 -3.93
C ARG A 26 2.55 18.70 -4.27
N THR A 27 3.82 18.26 -4.20
CA THR A 27 4.20 16.89 -4.50
C THR A 27 3.53 15.89 -3.53
N GLY A 28 3.50 16.18 -2.23
CA GLY A 28 2.82 15.33 -1.24
C GLY A 28 1.31 15.25 -1.45
N ALA A 29 0.66 16.39 -1.77
CA ALA A 29 -0.77 16.42 -2.06
C ALA A 29 -1.12 15.67 -3.36
N VAL A 30 -0.33 15.83 -4.42
CA VAL A 30 -0.50 15.08 -5.68
C VAL A 30 -0.36 13.58 -5.44
N LEU A 31 0.61 13.18 -4.65
CA LEU A 31 0.85 11.77 -4.32
C LEU A 31 -0.32 11.18 -3.54
N ALA A 32 -0.83 11.90 -2.53
CA ALA A 32 -2.01 11.47 -1.77
C ALA A 32 -3.28 11.41 -2.64
N PHE A 33 -3.44 12.36 -3.55
CA PHE A 33 -4.55 12.39 -4.52
C PHE A 33 -4.48 11.19 -5.48
N SER A 34 -3.31 10.96 -6.10
CA SER A 34 -3.14 9.85 -7.04
C SER A 34 -3.34 8.49 -6.37
N VAL A 35 -2.85 8.33 -5.14
CA VAL A 35 -3.05 7.10 -4.36
C VAL A 35 -4.53 6.88 -4.04
N ALA A 36 -5.25 7.92 -3.59
CA ALA A 36 -6.68 7.83 -3.31
C ALA A 36 -7.49 7.53 -4.60
N ALA A 37 -7.13 8.18 -5.72
CA ALA A 37 -7.77 7.95 -7.01
C ALA A 37 -7.56 6.51 -7.49
N LEU A 38 -6.32 6.02 -7.46
CA LEU A 38 -6.00 4.67 -7.88
C LEU A 38 -6.63 3.60 -6.97
N ALA A 39 -6.64 3.83 -5.66
CA ALA A 39 -7.27 2.92 -4.71
C ALA A 39 -8.79 2.86 -4.88
N SER A 40 -9.43 4.00 -5.13
CA SER A 40 -10.86 4.06 -5.44
C SER A 40 -11.17 3.42 -6.80
N ALA A 41 -10.36 3.70 -7.83
CA ALA A 41 -10.53 3.09 -9.15
C ALA A 41 -10.44 1.56 -9.08
N PHE A 42 -9.45 1.05 -8.34
CA PHE A 42 -9.31 -0.38 -8.10
C PHE A 42 -10.52 -0.97 -7.39
N GLY A 43 -10.95 -0.39 -6.25
CA GLY A 43 -12.10 -0.89 -5.50
C GLY A 43 -13.39 -0.85 -6.31
N THR A 44 -13.60 0.21 -7.08
CA THR A 44 -14.78 0.35 -7.96
C THR A 44 -14.74 -0.65 -9.11
N ALA A 45 -13.64 -0.79 -9.81
CA ALA A 45 -13.49 -1.78 -10.88
C ALA A 45 -13.69 -3.21 -10.36
N LEU A 46 -13.10 -3.53 -9.19
CA LEU A 46 -13.28 -4.83 -8.55
C LEU A 46 -14.75 -5.11 -8.21
N SER A 47 -15.45 -4.14 -7.59
CA SER A 47 -16.86 -4.32 -7.21
C SER A 47 -17.75 -4.49 -8.45
N THR A 48 -17.55 -3.68 -9.49
CA THR A 48 -18.29 -3.78 -10.75
C THR A 48 -18.10 -5.15 -11.39
N LEU A 49 -16.85 -5.60 -11.50
CA LEU A 49 -16.54 -6.92 -12.07
C LEU A 49 -17.11 -8.08 -11.24
N MET A 50 -17.08 -7.97 -9.91
CA MET A 50 -17.67 -8.97 -9.03
C MET A 50 -19.19 -9.03 -9.13
N GLU A 51 -19.87 -7.89 -9.26
CA GLU A 51 -21.31 -7.85 -9.47
C GLU A 51 -21.69 -8.48 -10.82
N HIS A 52 -20.97 -8.14 -11.89
CA HIS A 52 -21.21 -8.73 -13.20
C HIS A 52 -20.92 -10.24 -13.21
N ALA A 53 -19.82 -10.69 -12.59
CA ALA A 53 -19.51 -12.10 -12.44
C ALA A 53 -20.58 -12.83 -11.60
N ALA A 54 -21.08 -12.21 -10.53
CA ALA A 54 -22.15 -12.78 -9.72
C ALA A 54 -23.45 -12.93 -10.51
N LEU A 55 -23.84 -11.91 -11.28
CA LEU A 55 -25.06 -11.98 -12.13
C LEU A 55 -24.94 -13.02 -13.24
N ALA A 56 -23.76 -13.13 -13.87
CA ALA A 56 -23.50 -14.17 -14.85
C ALA A 56 -23.59 -15.58 -14.24
N LEU A 57 -23.00 -15.78 -13.06
CA LEU A 57 -23.05 -17.06 -12.33
C LEU A 57 -24.46 -17.37 -11.79
N TYR A 58 -25.25 -16.36 -11.41
CA TYR A 58 -26.67 -16.57 -11.02
C TYR A 58 -27.55 -16.99 -12.20
N GLY A 59 -27.15 -16.69 -13.44
CA GLY A 59 -27.79 -17.18 -14.64
C GLY A 59 -27.55 -18.68 -14.89
N GLU A 60 -26.46 -19.23 -14.37
CA GLU A 60 -26.17 -20.67 -14.43
C GLU A 60 -27.11 -21.43 -13.47
N ARG A 61 -27.85 -22.41 -14.00
CA ARG A 61 -28.84 -23.19 -13.23
C ARG A 61 -28.28 -23.75 -11.93
N MET A 62 -27.04 -24.20 -11.96
CA MET A 62 -26.34 -24.84 -10.85
C MET A 62 -26.13 -23.88 -9.64
N VAL A 63 -25.84 -22.59 -9.89
CA VAL A 63 -25.68 -21.58 -8.84
C VAL A 63 -27.03 -21.00 -8.43
N ALA A 64 -27.95 -20.84 -9.37
CA ALA A 64 -29.30 -20.34 -9.11
C ALA A 64 -30.10 -21.27 -8.17
N GLU A 65 -29.90 -22.58 -8.26
CA GLU A 65 -30.58 -23.60 -7.45
C GLU A 65 -29.91 -23.85 -6.09
N SER A 66 -28.64 -23.47 -5.91
CA SER A 66 -27.89 -23.69 -4.66
C SER A 66 -27.84 -22.45 -3.77
N GLU A 67 -28.56 -22.47 -2.65
CA GLU A 67 -28.54 -21.42 -1.64
C GLU A 67 -27.13 -21.23 -1.03
N THR A 68 -26.42 -22.35 -0.83
CA THR A 68 -25.05 -22.36 -0.31
C THR A 68 -24.07 -21.69 -1.28
N ALA A 69 -24.17 -21.97 -2.59
CA ALA A 69 -23.31 -21.35 -3.60
C ALA A 69 -23.51 -19.83 -3.65
N ARG A 70 -24.78 -19.38 -3.60
CA ARG A 70 -25.11 -17.93 -3.55
C ARG A 70 -24.56 -17.27 -2.29
N LEU A 71 -24.67 -17.91 -1.13
CA LEU A 71 -24.13 -17.40 0.12
C LEU A 71 -22.59 -17.26 0.05
N LEU A 72 -21.89 -18.29 -0.42
CA LEU A 72 -20.44 -18.27 -0.55
C LEU A 72 -19.96 -17.17 -1.51
N LEU A 73 -20.66 -16.99 -2.64
CA LEU A 73 -20.35 -15.96 -3.62
C LEU A 73 -20.57 -14.55 -3.04
N ALA A 74 -21.66 -14.33 -2.30
CA ALA A 74 -21.93 -13.07 -1.62
C ALA A 74 -20.88 -12.76 -0.53
N LEU A 75 -20.47 -13.75 0.25
CA LEU A 75 -19.41 -13.62 1.24
C LEU A 75 -18.07 -13.29 0.56
N ALA A 76 -17.71 -14.00 -0.51
CA ALA A 76 -16.47 -13.74 -1.25
C ALA A 76 -16.45 -12.33 -1.83
N GLY A 77 -17.52 -11.87 -2.46
CA GLY A 77 -17.64 -10.50 -2.99
C GLY A 77 -17.50 -9.44 -1.89
N THR A 78 -18.19 -9.62 -0.77
CA THR A 78 -18.11 -8.72 0.39
C THR A 78 -16.69 -8.64 0.94
N LEU A 79 -15.99 -9.77 1.04
CA LEU A 79 -14.61 -9.83 1.52
C LEU A 79 -13.65 -9.13 0.56
N LEU A 80 -13.79 -9.32 -0.75
CA LEU A 80 -12.95 -8.66 -1.75
C LEU A 80 -13.09 -7.14 -1.71
N ILE A 81 -14.33 -6.64 -1.60
CA ILE A 81 -14.59 -5.21 -1.38
C ILE A 81 -13.94 -4.74 -0.07
N GLY A 82 -14.13 -5.49 1.02
CA GLY A 82 -13.54 -5.20 2.32
C GLY A 82 -12.01 -5.13 2.27
N VAL A 83 -11.35 -6.09 1.62
CA VAL A 83 -9.90 -6.11 1.41
C VAL A 83 -9.45 -4.87 0.63
N SER A 84 -10.14 -4.52 -0.45
CA SER A 84 -9.85 -3.34 -1.26
C SER A 84 -9.89 -2.05 -0.43
N VAL A 85 -10.90 -1.88 0.41
CA VAL A 85 -11.05 -0.73 1.31
C VAL A 85 -9.92 -0.65 2.33
N VAL A 86 -9.56 -1.77 2.95
CA VAL A 86 -8.47 -1.84 3.94
C VAL A 86 -7.14 -1.47 3.30
N VAL A 87 -6.85 -2.00 2.10
CA VAL A 87 -5.65 -1.66 1.32
C VAL A 87 -5.59 -0.18 1.03
N ALA A 88 -6.69 0.37 0.51
CA ALA A 88 -6.81 1.79 0.25
C ALA A 88 -6.53 2.63 1.50
N ALA A 89 -7.13 2.27 2.65
CA ALA A 89 -6.92 2.95 3.92
C ALA A 89 -5.44 2.97 4.35
N ILE A 90 -4.74 1.83 4.20
CA ILE A 90 -3.33 1.70 4.57
C ILE A 90 -2.46 2.56 3.68
N VAL A 91 -2.65 2.47 2.35
CA VAL A 91 -1.81 3.18 1.37
C VAL A 91 -2.04 4.69 1.44
N VAL A 92 -3.31 5.13 1.55
CA VAL A 92 -3.66 6.55 1.72
C VAL A 92 -3.08 7.10 3.02
N ARG A 93 -3.24 6.37 4.15
CA ARG A 93 -2.65 6.77 5.43
C ARG A 93 -1.14 6.93 5.31
N GLN A 94 -0.46 6.03 4.63
CA GLN A 94 0.99 6.07 4.46
C GLN A 94 1.43 7.28 3.63
N ALA A 95 0.74 7.56 2.52
CA ALA A 95 0.99 8.73 1.69
C ALA A 95 0.77 10.04 2.47
N LEU A 96 -0.31 10.13 3.25
CA LEU A 96 -0.61 11.31 4.06
C LEU A 96 0.38 11.49 5.22
N THR A 97 0.79 10.42 5.88
CA THR A 97 1.81 10.49 6.94
C THR A 97 3.12 11.03 6.40
N SER A 98 3.56 10.52 5.25
CA SER A 98 4.76 11.03 4.57
C SER A 98 4.62 12.50 4.17
N ALA A 99 3.44 12.93 3.69
CA ALA A 99 3.17 14.32 3.34
C ALA A 99 3.21 15.25 4.57
N VAL A 100 2.69 14.83 5.72
CA VAL A 100 2.76 15.60 6.98
C VAL A 100 4.20 15.72 7.48
N GLU A 101 4.97 14.65 7.39
CA GLU A 101 6.39 14.67 7.76
C GLU A 101 7.19 15.67 6.92
N ASP A 102 6.88 15.79 5.62
CA ASP A 102 7.54 16.77 4.74
C ASP A 102 7.23 18.22 5.13
N LEU A 103 6.08 18.45 5.71
CA LEU A 103 5.63 19.79 6.09
C LEU A 103 6.01 20.18 7.52
N ARG A 104 6.69 19.33 8.30
CA ARG A 104 7.05 19.59 9.72
C ARG A 104 7.81 20.91 9.89
N GLY A 105 8.80 21.16 9.04
CA GLY A 105 9.59 22.41 9.11
C GLY A 105 8.72 23.66 8.83
N GLU A 106 7.83 23.61 7.85
CA GLU A 106 6.89 24.69 7.54
C GLU A 106 5.89 24.91 8.67
N ILE A 107 5.37 23.82 9.26
CA ILE A 107 4.48 23.87 10.43
C ILE A 107 5.18 24.53 11.61
N ALA A 108 6.41 24.13 11.92
CA ALA A 108 7.18 24.69 13.02
C ALA A 108 7.46 26.18 12.81
N LEU A 109 7.81 26.61 11.58
CA LEU A 109 8.02 28.02 11.25
C LEU A 109 6.73 28.84 11.42
N ARG A 110 5.58 28.34 10.95
CA ARG A 110 4.29 29.03 11.13
C ARG A 110 3.89 29.13 12.59
N ARG A 111 4.24 28.12 13.41
CA ARG A 111 4.01 28.18 14.86
C ARG A 111 4.89 29.20 15.54
N LEU A 112 6.13 29.39 15.09
CA LEU A 112 6.99 30.50 15.55
C LEU A 112 6.39 31.88 15.23
N LEU A 113 5.68 32.00 14.08
CA LEU A 113 4.96 33.21 13.67
C LEU A 113 3.60 33.39 14.38
N GLY A 114 3.27 32.54 15.36
CA GLY A 114 2.07 32.66 16.19
C GLY A 114 0.88 31.78 15.80
N ALA A 115 1.01 30.90 14.81
CA ALA A 115 -0.07 29.98 14.46
C ALA A 115 -0.30 28.93 15.58
N THR A 116 -1.56 28.73 16.00
CA THR A 116 -1.88 27.70 16.98
C THR A 116 -1.85 26.30 16.37
N ALA A 117 -1.43 25.30 17.15
CA ALA A 117 -1.39 23.91 16.68
C ALA A 117 -2.76 23.39 16.19
N ARG A 118 -3.85 23.85 16.83
CA ARG A 118 -5.22 23.47 16.45
C ARG A 118 -5.65 24.09 15.11
N ALA A 119 -5.31 25.37 14.86
CA ALA A 119 -5.62 26.05 13.60
C ALA A 119 -4.86 25.38 12.42
N GLU A 120 -3.57 25.08 12.61
CA GLU A 120 -2.76 24.43 11.57
C GLU A 120 -3.24 23.00 11.29
N ARG A 121 -3.60 22.23 12.33
CA ARG A 121 -4.21 20.93 12.17
C ARG A 121 -5.50 20.97 11.38
N ARG A 122 -6.42 21.90 11.72
CA ARG A 122 -7.72 22.07 11.01
C ARG A 122 -7.52 22.42 9.55
N ARG A 123 -6.57 23.30 9.25
CA ARG A 123 -6.22 23.70 7.89
C ARG A 123 -5.70 22.51 7.06
N MET A 124 -4.77 21.73 7.63
CA MET A 124 -4.21 20.54 6.98
C MET A 124 -5.25 19.45 6.81
N LEU A 125 -6.09 19.22 7.84
CA LEU A 125 -7.16 18.25 7.77
C LEU A 125 -8.11 18.56 6.62
N GLY A 126 -8.60 19.79 6.51
CA GLY A 126 -9.49 20.20 5.41
C GLY A 126 -8.83 19.97 4.03
N ARG A 127 -7.56 20.33 3.89
CA ARG A 127 -6.82 20.13 2.63
C ARG A 127 -6.66 18.64 2.29
N PHE A 128 -6.28 17.80 3.24
CA PHE A 128 -6.04 16.37 3.00
C PHE A 128 -7.34 15.60 2.79
N VAL A 129 -8.41 15.95 3.51
CA VAL A 129 -9.74 15.40 3.27
C VAL A 129 -10.23 15.78 1.87
N GLY A 130 -10.08 17.06 1.46
CA GLY A 130 -10.45 17.48 0.11
C GLY A 130 -9.67 16.74 -0.98
N VAL A 131 -8.36 16.55 -0.79
CA VAL A 131 -7.50 15.77 -1.69
C VAL A 131 -7.92 14.31 -1.74
N GLY A 132 -8.22 13.69 -0.59
CA GLY A 132 -8.65 12.29 -0.50
C GLY A 132 -10.02 12.06 -1.14
N VAL A 133 -11.00 12.90 -0.83
CA VAL A 133 -12.36 12.83 -1.41
C VAL A 133 -12.34 13.10 -2.92
N GLY A 134 -11.60 14.14 -3.36
CA GLY A 134 -11.44 14.44 -4.80
C GLY A 134 -10.75 13.31 -5.55
N GLY A 135 -9.73 12.69 -4.94
CA GLY A 135 -9.09 11.47 -5.48
C GLY A 135 -10.07 10.30 -5.56
N ALA A 136 -10.83 10.04 -4.49
CA ALA A 136 -11.83 8.97 -4.48
C ALA A 136 -12.92 9.15 -5.55
N ALA A 137 -13.40 10.38 -5.75
CA ALA A 137 -14.41 10.70 -6.77
C ALA A 137 -13.87 10.50 -8.20
N LEU A 138 -12.64 10.98 -8.46
CA LEU A 138 -11.98 10.73 -9.75
C LEU A 138 -11.74 9.22 -9.97
N GLY A 139 -11.29 8.54 -8.93
CA GLY A 139 -11.03 7.10 -8.96
C GLY A 139 -12.30 6.28 -9.22
N TRP A 140 -13.43 6.68 -8.66
CA TRP A 140 -14.72 6.06 -8.97
C TRP A 140 -15.01 6.10 -10.47
N GLY A 141 -14.92 7.27 -11.10
CA GLY A 141 -15.12 7.39 -12.54
C GLY A 141 -14.13 6.54 -13.35
N LEU A 142 -12.83 6.61 -13.02
CA LEU A 142 -11.81 5.80 -13.68
C LEU A 142 -12.03 4.30 -13.50
N GLY A 143 -12.50 3.85 -12.33
CA GLY A 143 -12.79 2.45 -12.05
C GLY A 143 -13.95 1.90 -12.88
N VAL A 144 -15.02 2.66 -13.04
CA VAL A 144 -16.13 2.32 -13.91
C VAL A 144 -15.67 2.19 -15.37
N PHE A 145 -14.89 3.17 -15.86
CA PHE A 145 -14.34 3.10 -17.23
C PHE A 145 -13.35 1.97 -17.43
N ALA A 146 -12.55 1.64 -16.42
CA ALA A 146 -11.58 0.56 -16.49
C ALA A 146 -12.22 -0.83 -16.43
N ALA A 147 -13.40 -0.98 -15.83
CA ALA A 147 -14.12 -2.24 -15.79
C ALA A 147 -14.55 -2.70 -17.20
N MET A 148 -15.00 -1.80 -18.06
CA MET A 148 -15.49 -2.12 -19.41
C MET A 148 -14.50 -2.92 -20.27
N PRO A 149 -13.24 -2.49 -20.52
CA PRO A 149 -12.30 -3.26 -21.31
C PRO A 149 -11.86 -4.56 -20.63
N VAL A 150 -11.88 -4.61 -19.30
CA VAL A 150 -11.55 -5.82 -18.53
C VAL A 150 -12.69 -6.84 -18.70
N GLU A 151 -13.95 -6.44 -18.66
CA GLU A 151 -15.10 -7.29 -18.94
C GLU A 151 -15.03 -7.87 -20.37
N ALA A 152 -14.73 -7.03 -21.37
CA ALA A 152 -14.57 -7.47 -22.74
C ALA A 152 -13.41 -8.47 -22.90
N LEU A 153 -12.30 -8.27 -22.21
CA LEU A 153 -11.18 -9.21 -22.21
C LEU A 153 -11.54 -10.53 -21.53
N LEU A 154 -12.25 -10.46 -20.41
CA LEU A 154 -12.65 -11.62 -19.63
C LEU A 154 -13.67 -12.48 -20.36
N SER A 155 -14.64 -11.89 -21.05
CA SER A 155 -15.61 -12.62 -21.87
C SER A 155 -14.93 -13.41 -23.01
N GLN A 156 -13.82 -12.88 -23.55
CA GLN A 156 -13.01 -13.59 -24.55
C GLN A 156 -12.19 -14.74 -23.94
N LEU A 157 -11.67 -14.58 -22.71
CA LEU A 157 -10.82 -15.57 -22.05
C LEU A 157 -11.63 -16.69 -21.37
N SER A 158 -12.86 -16.43 -20.94
CA SER A 158 -13.71 -17.36 -20.21
C SER A 158 -14.64 -18.22 -21.10
N GLY A 159 -14.49 -18.11 -22.43
CA GLY A 159 -15.14 -19.06 -23.36
C GLY A 159 -16.67 -19.03 -23.40
N GLY A 160 -17.32 -17.94 -22.94
CA GLY A 160 -18.77 -17.84 -23.11
C GLY A 160 -19.57 -17.23 -21.95
N LEU A 161 -18.97 -16.73 -20.90
CA LEU A 161 -19.70 -15.88 -19.96
C LEU A 161 -20.05 -14.56 -20.67
N GLU A 162 -21.29 -14.44 -21.15
CA GLU A 162 -21.80 -13.21 -21.75
C GLU A 162 -22.00 -12.14 -20.65
N LEU A 163 -20.92 -11.40 -20.36
CA LEU A 163 -20.94 -10.21 -19.50
C LEU A 163 -21.43 -8.97 -20.27
N VAL A 164 -21.73 -9.15 -21.57
CA VAL A 164 -22.08 -8.08 -22.51
C VAL A 164 -23.58 -7.73 -22.38
N GLY A 165 -23.86 -6.49 -22.02
CA GLY A 165 -25.24 -5.96 -22.00
C GLY A 165 -25.73 -5.45 -20.65
N MET A 166 -24.91 -5.51 -19.60
CA MET A 166 -25.26 -4.98 -18.27
C MET A 166 -25.00 -3.48 -18.16
N PRO A 167 -25.77 -2.75 -17.33
CA PRO A 167 -25.55 -1.32 -17.15
C PRO A 167 -24.14 -1.09 -16.59
N PRO A 168 -23.38 -0.11 -17.15
CA PRO A 168 -21.97 0.12 -16.80
C PRO A 168 -21.77 0.61 -15.36
N VAL A 169 -22.84 0.97 -14.66
CA VAL A 169 -22.79 1.51 -13.30
C VAL A 169 -23.84 0.82 -12.44
N MET A 170 -23.38 -0.05 -11.55
CA MET A 170 -24.20 -0.62 -10.48
C MET A 170 -24.17 0.29 -9.24
N PRO A 171 -25.27 0.40 -8.47
CA PRO A 171 -25.32 1.20 -7.24
C PRO A 171 -24.23 0.83 -6.22
N ALA A 172 -23.86 -0.43 -6.16
CA ALA A 172 -22.82 -0.92 -5.25
C ALA A 172 -21.40 -0.44 -5.62
N ALA A 173 -21.15 -0.04 -6.88
CA ALA A 173 -19.87 0.55 -7.30
C ALA A 173 -19.52 1.87 -6.57
N ILE A 174 -20.49 2.53 -5.96
CA ILE A 174 -20.28 3.71 -5.12
C ILE A 174 -19.70 3.35 -3.74
N VAL A 175 -19.97 2.14 -3.23
CA VAL A 175 -19.57 1.72 -1.88
C VAL A 175 -18.05 1.73 -1.68
N PRO A 176 -17.22 1.16 -2.56
CA PRO A 176 -15.76 1.25 -2.42
C PRO A 176 -15.24 2.68 -2.46
N ALA A 177 -15.77 3.52 -3.34
CA ALA A 177 -15.36 4.93 -3.45
C ALA A 177 -15.71 5.72 -2.18
N ALA A 178 -16.91 5.55 -1.65
CA ALA A 178 -17.32 6.14 -0.37
C ALA A 178 -16.44 5.64 0.79
N ALA A 179 -16.13 4.35 0.82
CA ALA A 179 -15.28 3.76 1.83
C ALA A 179 -13.83 4.28 1.75
N VAL A 180 -13.28 4.46 0.53
CA VAL A 180 -11.97 5.09 0.33
C VAL A 180 -11.99 6.56 0.78
N ALA A 181 -13.06 7.30 0.49
CA ALA A 181 -13.20 8.69 0.95
C ALA A 181 -13.21 8.77 2.48
N VAL A 182 -13.98 7.90 3.15
CA VAL A 182 -14.00 7.81 4.63
C VAL A 182 -12.63 7.38 5.16
N ALA A 183 -12.00 6.37 4.57
CA ALA A 183 -10.66 5.92 4.93
C ALA A 183 -9.62 7.04 4.79
N ALA A 184 -9.70 7.83 3.72
CA ALA A 184 -8.84 8.99 3.50
C ALA A 184 -9.09 10.07 4.56
N ALA A 185 -10.33 10.34 4.94
CA ALA A 185 -10.68 11.30 5.99
C ALA A 185 -10.14 10.85 7.36
N VAL A 186 -10.31 9.57 7.71
CA VAL A 186 -9.76 8.98 8.95
C VAL A 186 -8.24 9.01 8.92
N ALA A 187 -7.62 8.65 7.79
CA ALA A 187 -6.17 8.69 7.62
C ALA A 187 -5.63 10.13 7.77
N ALA A 188 -6.32 11.12 7.20
CA ALA A 188 -5.97 12.53 7.35
C ALA A 188 -6.09 12.99 8.81
N TRP A 189 -7.12 12.56 9.51
CA TRP A 189 -7.31 12.88 10.93
C TRP A 189 -6.20 12.28 11.81
N LEU A 190 -5.82 11.03 11.56
CA LEU A 190 -4.73 10.36 12.27
C LEU A 190 -3.36 10.97 11.94
N ALA A 191 -3.08 11.23 10.65
CA ALA A 191 -1.81 11.80 10.20
C ALA A 191 -1.62 13.22 10.75
N THR A 192 -2.66 14.06 10.72
CA THR A 192 -2.61 15.44 11.24
C THR A 192 -2.53 15.50 12.76
N GLY A 193 -2.80 14.41 13.47
CA GLY A 193 -2.55 14.31 14.92
C GLY A 193 -1.08 14.58 15.29
N ALA A 194 -0.14 14.21 14.42
CA ALA A 194 1.28 14.47 14.61
C ALA A 194 1.63 15.98 14.63
N VAL A 195 0.81 16.84 14.01
CA VAL A 195 0.97 18.31 14.01
C VAL A 195 0.88 18.88 15.44
N LEU A 196 0.08 18.28 16.30
CA LEU A 196 -0.09 18.73 17.68
C LEU A 196 1.19 18.54 18.52
N ALA A 197 2.02 17.56 18.16
CA ALA A 197 3.26 17.22 18.86
C ALA A 197 4.46 18.04 18.39
N VAL A 198 4.38 18.73 17.23
CA VAL A 198 5.48 19.56 16.71
C VAL A 198 5.68 20.76 17.63
N THR A 199 6.88 20.91 18.19
CA THR A 199 7.22 22.08 19.04
C THR A 199 7.86 23.19 18.20
N PRO A 200 7.66 24.48 18.57
CA PRO A 200 8.35 25.60 17.90
C PRO A 200 9.88 25.47 17.96
N LEU A 201 10.40 24.86 19.02
CA LEU A 201 11.83 24.66 19.23
C LEU A 201 12.46 23.68 18.21
N GLU A 202 11.67 22.76 17.65
CA GLU A 202 12.12 21.85 16.57
C GLU A 202 12.59 22.58 15.32
N ALA A 203 11.98 23.74 15.02
CA ALA A 203 12.41 24.58 13.89
C ALA A 203 13.80 25.18 14.08
N LEU A 204 14.19 25.44 15.34
CA LEU A 204 15.49 26.01 15.69
C LEU A 204 16.62 24.96 15.79
N ARG A 205 16.27 23.72 16.11
CA ARG A 205 17.25 22.62 16.27
C ARG A 205 17.63 21.93 14.95
N GLY A 206 17.02 22.35 13.84
CA GLY A 206 17.14 21.59 12.59
C GLY A 206 16.59 20.18 12.76
N SER A 207 16.05 19.55 11.77
CA SER A 207 15.36 18.23 11.81
C SER A 207 16.20 17.10 12.48
N GLY A 208 16.51 17.29 13.76
CA GLY A 208 17.34 16.43 14.59
C GLY A 208 16.56 15.23 15.13
N VAL A 209 17.21 14.14 15.15
CA VAL A 209 16.92 12.75 15.45
C VAL A 209 16.11 12.48 16.75
N ASP A 210 15.88 13.46 17.63
CA ASP A 210 15.46 13.21 19.01
C ASP A 210 13.94 13.17 19.27
N ALA A 211 13.10 13.62 18.33
CA ALA A 211 11.64 13.65 18.52
C ALA A 211 10.97 12.26 18.45
N GLU A 212 11.67 11.25 17.93
CA GLU A 212 11.12 9.90 17.74
C GLU A 212 11.09 9.03 19.00
N THR A 213 11.81 9.42 20.08
CA THR A 213 12.04 8.51 21.22
C THR A 213 10.96 8.56 22.31
N THR A 214 10.29 9.71 22.49
CA THR A 214 9.43 9.93 23.65
C THR A 214 8.03 9.30 23.57
N GLY A 215 7.54 8.95 22.38
CA GLY A 215 6.20 8.37 22.17
C GLY A 215 6.17 6.86 21.85
N ARG A 216 7.31 6.17 21.91
CA ARG A 216 7.41 4.78 21.40
C ARG A 216 6.81 3.70 22.31
N ARG A 217 6.87 3.85 23.63
CA ARG A 217 6.41 2.80 24.56
C ARG A 217 4.91 2.48 24.49
N PRO A 218 3.98 3.45 24.58
CA PRO A 218 2.55 3.14 24.53
C PRO A 218 2.11 2.61 23.15
N ARG A 219 2.74 3.08 22.07
CA ARG A 219 2.44 2.58 20.71
C ARG A 219 2.86 1.13 20.51
N ARG A 220 3.96 0.67 21.13
CA ARG A 220 4.40 -0.74 21.06
C ARG A 220 3.42 -1.67 21.77
N ALA A 221 2.96 -1.30 22.95
CA ALA A 221 1.97 -2.09 23.68
C ALA A 221 0.69 -2.26 22.86
N VAL A 222 0.15 -1.18 22.30
CA VAL A 222 -1.04 -1.23 21.42
C VAL A 222 -0.80 -2.07 20.17
N ALA A 223 0.39 -2.01 19.56
CA ALA A 223 0.70 -2.83 18.40
C ALA A 223 0.78 -4.33 18.76
N LEU A 224 1.40 -4.66 19.89
CA LEU A 224 1.50 -6.05 20.36
C LEU A 224 0.14 -6.62 20.77
N THR A 225 -0.70 -5.83 21.44
CA THR A 225 -2.08 -6.24 21.77
C THR A 225 -2.91 -6.45 20.50
N ALA A 226 -2.77 -5.58 19.49
CA ALA A 226 -3.44 -5.75 18.20
C ALA A 226 -2.96 -7.02 17.48
N LEU A 227 -1.66 -7.33 17.50
CA LEU A 227 -1.12 -8.58 16.96
C LEU A 227 -1.70 -9.80 17.68
N GLY A 228 -1.74 -9.79 19.01
CA GLY A 228 -2.29 -10.87 19.81
C GLY A 228 -3.78 -11.09 19.57
N ILE A 229 -4.57 -10.02 19.57
CA ILE A 229 -6.01 -10.08 19.27
C ILE A 229 -6.26 -10.55 17.84
N GLY A 230 -5.52 -10.00 16.87
CA GLY A 230 -5.63 -10.42 15.48
C GLY A 230 -5.31 -11.90 15.27
N ALA A 231 -4.23 -12.40 15.89
CA ALA A 231 -3.87 -13.81 15.83
C ALA A 231 -4.93 -14.71 16.50
N LEU A 232 -5.48 -14.28 17.64
CA LEU A 232 -6.55 -15.01 18.34
C LEU A 232 -7.83 -15.08 17.50
N LEU A 233 -8.23 -13.96 16.88
CA LEU A 233 -9.39 -13.93 15.98
C LEU A 233 -9.19 -14.83 14.76
N LEU A 234 -8.00 -14.84 14.18
CA LEU A 234 -7.66 -15.70 13.05
C LEU A 234 -7.69 -17.20 13.43
N ALA A 235 -7.14 -17.55 14.59
CA ALA A 235 -7.23 -18.90 15.11
C ALA A 235 -8.68 -19.32 15.39
N GLY A 236 -9.44 -18.42 16.02
CA GLY A 236 -10.89 -18.60 16.25
C GLY A 236 -11.68 -18.76 14.95
N ALA A 237 -11.32 -18.02 13.89
CA ALA A 237 -11.97 -18.14 12.59
C ALA A 237 -11.76 -19.52 11.95
N VAL A 238 -10.58 -20.12 12.10
CA VAL A 238 -10.31 -21.48 11.61
C VAL A 238 -11.18 -22.51 12.35
N VAL A 239 -11.28 -22.41 13.68
CA VAL A 239 -12.10 -23.30 14.49
C VAL A 239 -13.59 -23.13 14.19
N LEU A 240 -14.07 -21.88 14.15
CA LEU A 240 -15.48 -21.56 13.83
C LEU A 240 -15.82 -21.93 12.38
N GLY A 241 -14.84 -21.88 11.46
CA GLY A 241 -15.00 -22.28 10.06
C GLY A 241 -15.42 -23.74 9.87
N ALA A 242 -15.11 -24.61 10.82
CA ALA A 242 -15.59 -26.00 10.83
C ALA A 242 -17.12 -26.10 11.08
N VAL A 243 -17.74 -25.04 11.63
CA VAL A 243 -19.16 -25.04 12.02
C VAL A 243 -20.00 -24.13 11.12
N SER A 244 -19.44 -23.00 10.68
CA SER A 244 -20.19 -21.98 9.94
C SER A 244 -19.32 -21.22 8.94
N PRO A 245 -19.78 -21.00 7.69
CA PRO A 245 -19.05 -20.22 6.68
C PRO A 245 -18.93 -18.71 7.05
N PHE A 246 -19.79 -18.22 7.97
CA PHE A 246 -19.68 -16.84 8.48
C PHE A 246 -18.43 -16.59 9.33
N ALA A 247 -17.72 -17.64 9.74
CA ALA A 247 -16.44 -17.53 10.44
C ALA A 247 -15.39 -16.74 9.63
N VAL A 248 -15.50 -16.69 8.31
CA VAL A 248 -14.64 -15.87 7.44
C VAL A 248 -14.73 -14.38 7.75
N LEU A 249 -15.87 -13.87 8.25
CA LEU A 249 -16.00 -12.48 8.68
C LEU A 249 -15.17 -12.21 9.95
N VAL A 250 -15.11 -13.19 10.86
CA VAL A 250 -14.24 -13.13 12.04
C VAL A 250 -12.77 -13.18 11.58
N GLY A 251 -12.43 -14.02 10.63
CA GLY A 251 -11.12 -14.10 10.00
C GLY A 251 -10.71 -12.78 9.34
N PHE A 252 -11.62 -12.16 8.61
CA PHE A 252 -11.42 -10.85 8.00
C PHE A 252 -11.14 -9.77 9.06
N ALA A 253 -11.97 -9.68 10.10
CA ALA A 253 -11.77 -8.76 11.21
C ALA A 253 -10.43 -9.01 11.91
N GLY A 254 -10.08 -10.28 12.15
CA GLY A 254 -8.78 -10.70 12.69
C GLY A 254 -7.61 -10.28 11.81
N GLY A 255 -7.71 -10.46 10.49
CA GLY A 255 -6.74 -10.01 9.51
C GLY A 255 -6.53 -8.49 9.52
N VAL A 256 -7.61 -7.71 9.59
CA VAL A 256 -7.55 -6.24 9.69
C VAL A 256 -6.82 -5.81 10.98
N VAL A 257 -7.19 -6.38 12.11
CA VAL A 257 -6.56 -6.08 13.42
C VAL A 257 -5.08 -6.49 13.42
N LEU A 258 -4.74 -7.63 12.83
CA LEU A 258 -3.36 -8.11 12.68
C LEU A 258 -2.54 -7.13 11.85
N VAL A 259 -3.06 -6.68 10.71
CA VAL A 259 -2.37 -5.71 9.84
C VAL A 259 -2.18 -4.36 10.56
N ILE A 260 -3.13 -3.89 11.34
CA ILE A 260 -2.97 -2.69 12.19
C ILE A 260 -1.82 -2.91 13.17
N GLY A 261 -1.72 -4.07 13.78
CA GLY A 261 -0.60 -4.45 14.67
C GLY A 261 0.74 -4.46 13.93
N ILE A 262 0.82 -5.06 12.73
CA ILE A 262 2.02 -5.08 11.89
C ILE A 262 2.46 -3.67 11.52
N VAL A 263 1.55 -2.81 11.08
CA VAL A 263 1.83 -1.41 10.76
C VAL A 263 2.35 -0.65 11.98
N GLY A 264 1.81 -0.95 13.18
CA GLY A 264 2.26 -0.34 14.44
C GLY A 264 3.65 -0.78 14.87
N ILE A 265 4.03 -2.05 14.66
CA ILE A 265 5.32 -2.60 15.09
C ILE A 265 6.41 -2.46 14.00
N ALA A 266 6.03 -2.20 12.75
CA ALA A 266 6.95 -2.11 11.61
C ALA A 266 8.16 -1.18 11.85
N PRO A 267 8.05 0.00 12.51
CA PRO A 267 9.23 0.84 12.80
C PRO A 267 10.26 0.20 13.74
N VAL A 268 9.87 -0.87 14.41
CA VAL A 268 10.77 -1.61 15.33
C VAL A 268 11.38 -2.83 14.64
N VAL A 269 10.56 -3.54 13.85
CA VAL A 269 10.92 -4.85 13.26
C VAL A 269 11.54 -4.70 11.87
N ALA A 270 11.07 -3.76 11.04
CA ALA A 270 11.56 -3.62 9.67
C ALA A 270 13.04 -3.20 9.59
N PRO A 271 13.56 -2.23 10.37
CA PRO A 271 14.96 -1.82 10.24
C PRO A 271 15.97 -2.93 10.48
N PRO A 272 15.90 -3.75 11.55
CA PRO A 272 16.84 -4.83 11.77
C PRO A 272 16.75 -5.92 10.69
N LEU A 273 15.54 -6.24 10.19
CA LEU A 273 15.37 -7.20 9.09
C LEU A 273 16.02 -6.70 7.80
N VAL A 274 15.81 -5.43 7.45
CA VAL A 274 16.41 -4.81 6.26
C VAL A 274 17.93 -4.70 6.42
N ALA A 275 18.43 -4.37 7.61
CA ALA A 275 19.86 -4.35 7.88
C ALA A 275 20.46 -5.76 7.75
N LEU A 276 19.78 -6.80 8.20
CA LEU A 276 20.19 -8.20 8.04
C LEU A 276 20.25 -8.58 6.54
N ALA A 277 19.20 -8.27 5.78
CA ALA A 277 19.18 -8.51 4.33
C ALA A 277 20.30 -7.75 3.61
N GLY A 278 20.55 -6.49 3.97
CA GLY A 278 21.64 -5.69 3.42
C GLY A 278 23.02 -6.28 3.73
N ARG A 279 23.23 -6.85 4.92
CA ARG A 279 24.49 -7.55 5.27
C ARG A 279 24.67 -8.84 4.47
N ALA A 280 23.59 -9.58 4.21
CA ALA A 280 23.61 -10.80 3.42
C ALA A 280 23.95 -10.54 1.94
N MET A 281 23.65 -9.36 1.41
CA MET A 281 23.94 -8.95 0.03
C MET A 281 25.43 -8.66 -0.24
N GLY A 282 26.30 -8.69 0.78
CA GLY A 282 27.75 -8.57 0.64
C GLY A 282 28.40 -7.53 1.56
N ARG A 283 29.76 -7.58 1.59
CA ARG A 283 30.59 -6.70 2.44
C ARG A 283 31.10 -5.44 1.71
N SER A 284 30.53 -5.11 0.56
CA SER A 284 30.94 -3.92 -0.19
C SER A 284 30.64 -2.63 0.59
N VAL A 285 31.49 -1.60 0.44
CA VAL A 285 31.30 -0.31 1.08
C VAL A 285 29.91 0.29 0.83
N PRO A 286 29.38 0.28 -0.41
CA PRO A 286 28.01 0.76 -0.68
C PRO A 286 26.92 0.00 0.10
N ALA A 287 27.03 -1.33 0.22
CA ALA A 287 26.06 -2.15 0.96
C ALA A 287 26.08 -1.88 2.47
N ARG A 288 27.27 -1.67 3.03
CA ARG A 288 27.44 -1.31 4.46
C ARG A 288 26.86 0.07 4.79
N VAL A 289 27.10 1.06 3.92
CA VAL A 289 26.53 2.40 4.06
C VAL A 289 25.01 2.34 3.95
N ALA A 290 24.46 1.60 2.98
CA ALA A 290 23.03 1.39 2.83
C ALA A 290 22.40 0.77 4.09
N ALA A 291 22.98 -0.32 4.62
CA ALA A 291 22.49 -0.97 5.84
C ALA A 291 22.54 -0.04 7.07
N GLY A 292 23.60 0.75 7.21
CA GLY A 292 23.72 1.73 8.30
C GLY A 292 22.64 2.81 8.22
N THR A 293 22.39 3.33 7.04
CA THR A 293 21.38 4.38 6.82
C THR A 293 19.96 3.91 7.09
N LEU A 294 19.64 2.67 6.72
CA LEU A 294 18.32 2.07 6.96
C LEU A 294 18.06 1.84 8.46
N ALA A 295 19.11 1.59 9.25
CA ALA A 295 19.00 1.43 10.69
C ALA A 295 18.78 2.76 11.42
N THR A 296 19.31 3.88 10.92
CA THR A 296 19.23 5.19 11.57
C THR A 296 17.88 5.89 11.41
N HIS A 297 17.07 5.53 10.38
CA HIS A 297 15.77 6.13 10.10
C HIS A 297 14.63 5.09 10.11
N PRO A 298 14.24 4.57 11.29
CA PRO A 298 13.35 3.42 11.40
C PRO A 298 11.93 3.68 10.85
N GLY A 299 11.38 4.87 11.05
CA GLY A 299 10.04 5.21 10.54
C GLY A 299 9.99 5.20 9.00
N ARG A 300 11.01 5.74 8.36
CA ARG A 300 11.14 5.74 6.90
C ARG A 300 11.32 4.33 6.34
N THR A 301 12.23 3.55 6.93
CA THR A 301 12.47 2.16 6.50
C THR A 301 11.19 1.34 6.61
N ALA A 302 10.44 1.48 7.71
CA ALA A 302 9.15 0.82 7.89
C ALA A 302 8.13 1.23 6.82
N SER A 303 8.04 2.53 6.49
CA SER A 303 7.08 2.98 5.48
C SER A 303 7.38 2.44 4.08
N LEU A 304 8.67 2.35 3.71
CA LEU A 304 9.10 1.77 2.45
C LEU A 304 8.83 0.26 2.38
N VAL A 305 9.10 -0.47 3.46
CA VAL A 305 8.79 -1.92 3.55
C VAL A 305 7.30 -2.15 3.47
N LEU A 306 6.47 -1.41 4.22
CA LEU A 306 5.02 -1.57 4.24
C LEU A 306 4.36 -1.30 2.89
N ALA A 307 4.90 -0.37 2.08
CA ALA A 307 4.36 -0.07 0.75
C ALA A 307 4.39 -1.31 -0.16
N LEU A 308 5.49 -2.06 -0.17
CA LEU A 308 5.63 -3.28 -0.96
C LEU A 308 5.03 -4.51 -0.27
N PHE A 309 5.13 -4.59 1.07
CA PHE A 309 4.60 -5.68 1.88
C PHE A 309 3.10 -5.90 1.62
N VAL A 310 2.31 -4.82 1.64
CA VAL A 310 0.85 -4.90 1.44
C VAL A 310 0.53 -5.47 0.06
N GLY A 311 1.18 -4.97 -1.01
CA GLY A 311 0.98 -5.48 -2.36
C GLY A 311 1.35 -6.97 -2.50
N ALA A 312 2.52 -7.36 -1.98
CA ALA A 312 2.98 -8.75 -2.01
C ALA A 312 2.06 -9.66 -1.19
N ALA A 313 1.62 -9.22 0.00
CA ALA A 313 0.74 -10.00 0.87
C ALA A 313 -0.62 -10.26 0.22
N ILE A 314 -1.22 -9.27 -0.44
CA ILE A 314 -2.54 -9.41 -1.05
C ILE A 314 -2.48 -10.32 -2.28
N VAL A 315 -1.50 -10.12 -3.17
CA VAL A 315 -1.34 -11.01 -4.33
C VAL A 315 -1.13 -12.44 -3.89
N THR A 316 -0.25 -12.66 -2.91
CA THR A 316 -0.01 -14.00 -2.36
C THR A 316 -1.26 -14.57 -1.71
N MET A 317 -1.98 -13.78 -0.93
CA MET A 317 -3.22 -14.19 -0.26
C MET A 317 -4.25 -14.68 -1.27
N MET A 318 -4.49 -13.91 -2.35
CA MET A 318 -5.49 -14.27 -3.37
C MET A 318 -5.10 -15.52 -4.16
N VAL A 319 -3.83 -15.60 -4.61
CA VAL A 319 -3.34 -16.77 -5.35
C VAL A 319 -3.36 -18.03 -4.48
N THR A 320 -2.92 -17.93 -3.22
CA THR A 320 -2.93 -19.07 -2.29
C THR A 320 -4.36 -19.47 -1.93
N ALA A 321 -5.27 -18.50 -1.71
CA ALA A 321 -6.67 -18.79 -1.42
C ALA A 321 -7.34 -19.47 -2.62
N GLY A 322 -7.17 -18.95 -3.84
CA GLY A 322 -7.72 -19.54 -5.06
C GLY A 322 -7.20 -20.97 -5.29
N ALA A 323 -5.89 -21.17 -5.23
CA ALA A 323 -5.29 -22.50 -5.42
C ALA A 323 -5.74 -23.49 -4.34
N SER A 324 -5.81 -23.06 -3.08
CA SER A 324 -6.27 -23.92 -1.98
C SER A 324 -7.75 -24.25 -2.08
N LEU A 325 -8.57 -23.28 -2.51
CA LEU A 325 -10.00 -23.52 -2.76
C LEU A 325 -10.21 -24.52 -3.91
N THR A 326 -9.54 -24.31 -5.04
CA THR A 326 -9.60 -25.23 -6.18
C THR A 326 -9.20 -26.65 -5.77
N THR A 327 -8.08 -26.79 -5.07
CA THR A 327 -7.62 -28.10 -4.59
C THR A 327 -8.63 -28.75 -3.63
N ALA A 328 -9.20 -28.01 -2.68
CA ALA A 328 -10.17 -28.50 -1.72
C ALA A 328 -11.45 -28.99 -2.42
N VAL A 329 -11.98 -28.23 -3.34
CA VAL A 329 -13.22 -28.57 -4.08
C VAL A 329 -12.99 -29.79 -5.00
N LEU A 330 -11.89 -29.81 -5.76
CA LEU A 330 -11.57 -30.92 -6.67
C LEU A 330 -11.24 -32.24 -5.96
N THR A 331 -10.91 -32.20 -4.67
CA THR A 331 -10.65 -33.43 -3.87
C THR A 331 -11.95 -34.17 -3.54
N ILE A 332 -13.09 -33.45 -3.46
CA ILE A 332 -14.38 -34.00 -3.07
C ILE A 332 -15.17 -34.47 -4.29
N GLU A 333 -15.03 -33.77 -5.43
CA GLU A 333 -15.74 -34.09 -6.64
C GLU A 333 -15.22 -35.34 -7.33
N ARG A 334 -16.10 -36.29 -7.59
CA ARG A 334 -15.77 -37.62 -8.16
C ARG A 334 -16.15 -37.76 -9.64
N ASP A 335 -17.11 -36.97 -10.13
CA ASP A 335 -17.49 -36.99 -11.56
C ASP A 335 -16.41 -36.30 -12.40
N PRO A 336 -15.75 -37.01 -13.33
CA PRO A 336 -14.65 -36.44 -14.12
C PRO A 336 -15.09 -35.30 -15.06
N VAL A 337 -16.33 -35.35 -15.58
CA VAL A 337 -16.86 -34.29 -16.49
C VAL A 337 -17.13 -33.02 -15.68
N PHE A 338 -17.88 -33.17 -14.60
CA PHE A 338 -18.21 -32.06 -13.71
C PHE A 338 -16.97 -31.45 -13.06
N ARG A 339 -15.98 -32.30 -12.69
CA ARG A 339 -14.70 -31.86 -12.18
C ARG A 339 -13.95 -30.97 -13.17
N ALA A 340 -13.92 -31.32 -14.46
CA ALA A 340 -13.24 -30.52 -15.49
C ALA A 340 -13.90 -29.15 -15.69
N GLU A 341 -15.24 -29.12 -15.70
CA GLU A 341 -16.01 -27.86 -15.80
C GLU A 341 -15.77 -26.96 -14.57
N LEU A 342 -15.82 -27.54 -13.39
CA LEU A 342 -15.60 -26.83 -12.12
C LEU A 342 -14.15 -26.31 -12.00
N GLU A 343 -13.15 -27.09 -12.44
CA GLU A 343 -11.75 -26.68 -12.51
C GLU A 343 -11.57 -25.48 -13.46
N ALA A 344 -12.19 -25.52 -14.62
CA ALA A 344 -12.15 -24.43 -15.60
C ALA A 344 -12.77 -23.15 -15.02
N LEU A 345 -13.93 -23.27 -14.38
CA LEU A 345 -14.64 -22.15 -13.75
C LEU A 345 -13.84 -21.55 -12.59
N LEU A 346 -13.35 -22.35 -11.65
CA LEU A 346 -12.56 -21.88 -10.50
C LEU A 346 -11.24 -21.27 -10.95
N THR A 347 -10.58 -21.85 -11.97
CA THR A 347 -9.35 -21.30 -12.54
C THR A 347 -9.63 -19.96 -13.23
N GLY A 348 -10.72 -19.84 -13.96
CA GLY A 348 -11.18 -18.60 -14.58
C GLY A 348 -11.38 -17.50 -13.52
N VAL A 349 -12.21 -17.78 -12.51
CA VAL A 349 -12.47 -16.83 -11.41
C VAL A 349 -11.17 -16.44 -10.69
N THR A 350 -10.32 -17.41 -10.37
CA THR A 350 -9.04 -17.14 -9.68
C THR A 350 -8.11 -16.28 -10.54
N THR A 351 -8.06 -16.52 -11.83
CA THR A 351 -7.27 -15.73 -12.80
C THR A 351 -7.73 -14.28 -12.83
N VAL A 352 -9.04 -14.08 -12.94
CA VAL A 352 -9.68 -12.75 -12.94
C VAL A 352 -9.37 -12.01 -11.66
N VAL A 353 -9.65 -12.63 -10.52
CA VAL A 353 -9.40 -12.03 -9.19
C VAL A 353 -7.92 -11.71 -9.03
N THR A 354 -7.03 -12.62 -9.45
CA THR A 354 -5.57 -12.40 -9.36
C THR A 354 -5.12 -11.25 -10.27
N ALA A 355 -5.66 -11.14 -11.48
CA ALA A 355 -5.33 -10.03 -12.39
C ALA A 355 -5.76 -8.68 -11.81
N ILE A 356 -6.98 -8.61 -11.26
CA ILE A 356 -7.51 -7.41 -10.62
C ILE A 356 -6.70 -7.05 -9.37
N VAL A 357 -6.38 -8.03 -8.55
CA VAL A 357 -5.57 -7.85 -7.33
C VAL A 357 -4.12 -7.53 -7.69
N GLY A 358 -3.59 -8.06 -8.79
CA GLY A 358 -2.28 -7.69 -9.35
C GLY A 358 -2.13 -6.19 -9.59
N PHE A 359 -3.22 -5.51 -9.96
CA PHE A 359 -3.25 -4.06 -10.08
C PHE A 359 -2.95 -3.35 -8.74
N SER A 360 -3.37 -3.91 -7.60
CA SER A 360 -3.04 -3.35 -6.28
C SER A 360 -1.54 -3.44 -5.98
N ALA A 361 -0.86 -4.47 -6.47
CA ALA A 361 0.59 -4.56 -6.36
C ALA A 361 1.30 -3.46 -7.16
N VAL A 362 0.77 -3.09 -8.33
CA VAL A 362 1.26 -1.94 -9.12
C VAL A 362 1.15 -0.64 -8.31
N LEU A 363 0.05 -0.45 -7.57
CA LEU A 363 -0.10 0.70 -6.66
C LEU A 363 0.96 0.72 -5.56
N GLY A 364 1.23 -0.44 -4.96
CA GLY A 364 2.31 -0.60 -3.98
C GLY A 364 3.67 -0.23 -4.55
N VAL A 365 3.96 -0.66 -5.77
CA VAL A 365 5.19 -0.32 -6.52
C VAL A 365 5.28 1.18 -6.77
N LEU A 366 4.23 1.80 -7.27
CA LEU A 366 4.19 3.25 -7.51
C LEU A 366 4.39 4.04 -6.22
N GLY A 367 3.75 3.62 -5.14
CA GLY A 367 3.93 4.18 -3.80
C GLY A 367 5.39 4.05 -3.31
N PHE A 368 6.00 2.90 -3.51
CA PHE A 368 7.40 2.65 -3.16
C PHE A 368 8.36 3.52 -3.98
N VAL A 369 8.20 3.58 -5.31
CA VAL A 369 9.02 4.42 -6.20
C VAL A 369 8.91 5.89 -5.78
N ALA A 370 7.71 6.38 -5.54
CA ALA A 370 7.46 7.75 -5.10
C ALA A 370 8.13 8.03 -3.74
N ALA A 371 7.99 7.13 -2.76
CA ALA A 371 8.61 7.25 -1.45
C ALA A 371 10.14 7.20 -1.54
N MET A 372 10.70 6.36 -2.41
CA MET A 372 12.15 6.28 -2.65
C MET A 372 12.70 7.58 -3.26
N LEU A 373 12.00 8.14 -4.26
CA LEU A 373 12.37 9.42 -4.88
C LEU A 373 12.35 10.57 -3.86
N LEU A 374 11.33 10.61 -3.01
CA LEU A 374 11.20 11.61 -1.96
C LEU A 374 12.32 11.46 -0.92
N SER A 375 12.62 10.22 -0.54
CA SER A 375 13.73 9.87 0.35
C SER A 375 15.07 10.42 -0.14
N VAL A 376 15.39 10.26 -1.43
CA VAL A 376 16.63 10.79 -2.03
C VAL A 376 16.66 12.33 -1.99
N ARG A 377 15.52 12.98 -2.25
CA ARG A 377 15.42 14.44 -2.14
C ARG A 377 15.74 14.95 -0.74
N ARG A 378 15.23 14.31 0.31
CA ARG A 378 15.47 14.68 1.71
C ARG A 378 16.96 14.53 2.12
N ARG A 379 17.69 13.62 1.46
CA ARG A 379 19.09 13.28 1.78
C ARG A 379 20.11 13.89 0.81
N THR A 380 19.69 14.94 0.07
CA THR A 380 20.53 15.58 -0.94
C THR A 380 21.85 16.07 -0.34
N ARG A 381 21.82 16.64 0.86
CA ARG A 381 23.02 17.13 1.59
C ARG A 381 23.93 15.98 2.01
N GLU A 382 23.39 14.90 2.59
CA GLU A 382 24.18 13.71 2.98
C GLU A 382 24.88 13.09 1.76
N ILE A 383 24.15 12.94 0.65
CA ILE A 383 24.68 12.40 -0.61
C ILE A 383 25.76 13.36 -1.16
N GLY A 384 25.54 14.67 -1.07
CA GLY A 384 26.52 15.70 -1.46
C GLY A 384 27.81 15.59 -0.65
N LEU A 385 27.71 15.45 0.68
CA LEU A 385 28.87 15.27 1.57
C LEU A 385 29.65 13.98 1.26
N LEU A 386 28.95 12.85 1.07
CA LEU A 386 29.59 11.59 0.68
C LEU A 386 30.34 11.71 -0.64
N ARG A 387 29.82 12.49 -1.59
CA ARG A 387 30.50 12.75 -2.87
C ARG A 387 31.72 13.67 -2.74
N MET A 388 31.68 14.66 -1.84
CA MET A 388 32.87 15.48 -1.51
C MET A 388 33.96 14.63 -0.87
N LEU A 389 33.59 13.61 -0.08
CA LEU A 389 34.52 12.63 0.49
C LEU A 389 35.04 11.60 -0.54
N GLY A 390 34.77 11.79 -1.83
CA GLY A 390 35.31 10.97 -2.92
C GLY A 390 34.41 9.84 -3.43
N MET A 391 33.13 9.77 -2.99
CA MET A 391 32.21 8.75 -3.51
C MET A 391 31.88 8.99 -4.98
N ARG A 392 32.21 8.03 -5.84
CA ARG A 392 31.94 8.08 -7.29
C ARG A 392 30.43 7.91 -7.57
N ARG A 393 29.95 8.45 -8.70
CA ARG A 393 28.54 8.31 -9.13
C ARG A 393 28.06 6.86 -9.19
N ALA A 394 28.92 5.94 -9.65
CA ALA A 394 28.62 4.52 -9.69
C ALA A 394 28.42 3.90 -8.29
N HIS A 395 29.20 4.35 -7.29
CA HIS A 395 29.03 3.88 -5.90
C HIS A 395 27.74 4.39 -5.29
N THR A 396 27.33 5.64 -5.56
CA THR A 396 26.03 6.18 -5.12
C THR A 396 24.87 5.39 -5.73
N MET A 397 24.94 5.04 -7.03
CA MET A 397 23.92 4.21 -7.70
C MET A 397 23.83 2.82 -7.06
N ARG A 398 24.99 2.16 -6.85
CA ARG A 398 25.04 0.83 -6.21
C ARG A 398 24.53 0.86 -4.78
N MET A 399 24.76 1.94 -4.02
CA MET A 399 24.22 2.13 -2.68
C MET A 399 22.71 2.20 -2.68
N LEU A 400 22.11 3.02 -3.58
CA LEU A 400 20.65 3.14 -3.70
C LEU A 400 20.00 1.85 -4.20
N LEU A 401 20.66 1.13 -5.12
CA LEU A 401 20.19 -0.18 -5.58
C LEU A 401 20.23 -1.21 -4.44
N ALA A 402 21.29 -1.26 -3.64
CA ALA A 402 21.39 -2.14 -2.48
C ALA A 402 20.33 -1.80 -1.41
N GLU A 403 20.07 -0.50 -1.18
CA GLU A 403 19.00 -0.03 -0.29
C GLU A 403 17.63 -0.50 -0.78
N ALA A 404 17.30 -0.27 -2.06
CA ALA A 404 16.04 -0.70 -2.65
C ALA A 404 15.89 -2.23 -2.64
N ALA A 405 16.94 -2.97 -3.00
CA ALA A 405 16.91 -4.43 -3.01
C ALA A 405 16.73 -5.03 -1.60
N ALA A 406 17.41 -4.51 -0.57
CA ALA A 406 17.25 -4.98 0.80
C ALA A 406 15.83 -4.76 1.32
N ILE A 407 15.23 -3.58 1.04
CA ILE A 407 13.85 -3.27 1.40
C ILE A 407 12.89 -4.23 0.68
N THR A 408 13.09 -4.43 -0.63
CA THR A 408 12.23 -5.27 -1.46
C THR A 408 12.28 -6.73 -1.02
N ILE A 409 13.47 -7.27 -0.75
CA ILE A 409 13.62 -8.65 -0.25
C ILE A 409 12.82 -8.83 1.04
N VAL A 410 12.99 -7.95 2.03
CA VAL A 410 12.25 -8.05 3.29
C VAL A 410 10.76 -7.90 3.08
N ALA A 411 10.31 -6.93 2.29
CA ALA A 411 8.90 -6.68 2.04
C ALA A 411 8.22 -7.86 1.33
N VAL A 412 8.86 -8.40 0.29
CA VAL A 412 8.31 -9.51 -0.51
C VAL A 412 8.31 -10.81 0.31
N THR A 413 9.39 -11.14 1.03
CA THR A 413 9.44 -12.38 1.83
C THR A 413 8.46 -12.37 2.99
N THR A 414 8.36 -11.25 3.73
CA THR A 414 7.39 -11.12 4.82
C THR A 414 5.96 -11.03 4.30
N GLY A 415 5.74 -10.32 3.19
CA GLY A 415 4.44 -10.24 2.51
C GLY A 415 3.98 -11.59 1.97
N PHE A 416 4.89 -12.36 1.36
CA PHE A 416 4.62 -13.73 0.92
C PHE A 416 4.17 -14.62 2.08
N GLY A 417 4.94 -14.68 3.17
CA GLY A 417 4.58 -15.50 4.34
C GLY A 417 3.23 -15.10 4.94
N MET A 418 2.96 -13.79 5.06
CA MET A 418 1.68 -13.29 5.56
C MET A 418 0.53 -13.60 4.60
N GLY A 419 0.74 -13.44 3.29
CA GLY A 419 -0.26 -13.73 2.28
C GLY A 419 -0.64 -15.21 2.25
N VAL A 420 0.33 -16.12 2.33
CA VAL A 420 0.07 -17.57 2.44
C VAL A 420 -0.77 -17.88 3.68
N LEU A 421 -0.40 -17.32 4.83
CA LEU A 421 -1.13 -17.52 6.07
C LEU A 421 -2.58 -17.03 5.99
N LEU A 422 -2.79 -15.78 5.55
CA LEU A 422 -4.13 -15.19 5.45
C LEU A 422 -4.98 -15.86 4.36
N GLY A 423 -4.39 -16.24 3.23
CA GLY A 423 -5.10 -16.95 2.16
C GLY A 423 -5.58 -18.33 2.61
N TRP A 424 -4.72 -19.08 3.29
CA TRP A 424 -5.07 -20.37 3.85
C TRP A 424 -6.16 -20.27 4.93
N ILE A 425 -6.02 -19.35 5.89
CA ILE A 425 -7.03 -19.12 6.95
C ILE A 425 -8.36 -18.69 6.31
N GLY A 426 -8.32 -17.83 5.28
CA GLY A 426 -9.52 -17.38 4.58
C GLY A 426 -10.31 -18.55 3.99
N VAL A 427 -9.66 -19.48 3.31
CA VAL A 427 -10.32 -20.67 2.75
C VAL A 427 -10.83 -21.57 3.86
N GLN A 428 -10.02 -21.89 4.87
CA GLN A 428 -10.44 -22.75 5.98
C GLN A 428 -11.67 -22.19 6.72
N SER A 429 -11.70 -20.89 6.96
CA SER A 429 -12.81 -20.23 7.66
C SER A 429 -14.08 -20.09 6.82
N MET A 430 -13.98 -20.13 5.49
CA MET A 430 -15.13 -19.99 4.58
C MET A 430 -15.73 -21.33 4.20
N VAL A 431 -14.90 -22.33 3.92
CA VAL A 431 -15.33 -23.56 3.24
C VAL A 431 -15.26 -24.79 4.17
N GLY A 432 -14.61 -24.67 5.32
CA GLY A 432 -14.40 -25.80 6.25
C GLY A 432 -15.71 -26.49 6.66
N SER A 433 -16.77 -25.74 6.96
CA SER A 433 -18.09 -26.30 7.32
C SER A 433 -18.84 -26.92 6.15
N VAL A 434 -18.60 -26.46 4.93
CA VAL A 434 -19.31 -26.89 3.70
C VAL A 434 -18.67 -28.18 3.16
N LEU A 435 -17.35 -28.24 3.15
CA LEU A 435 -16.61 -29.36 2.59
C LEU A 435 -16.24 -30.44 3.62
N GLY A 436 -16.51 -30.21 4.92
CA GLY A 436 -16.12 -31.14 5.99
C GLY A 436 -14.60 -31.34 6.15
N VAL A 437 -13.80 -30.52 5.51
CA VAL A 437 -12.33 -30.62 5.48
C VAL A 437 -11.74 -29.68 6.52
N VAL A 438 -11.33 -30.23 7.65
CA VAL A 438 -10.83 -29.44 8.80
C VAL A 438 -9.38 -28.97 8.64
N SER A 439 -8.61 -29.51 7.70
CA SER A 439 -7.21 -29.08 7.51
C SER A 439 -6.64 -29.58 6.18
N THR A 440 -6.62 -28.71 5.19
CA THR A 440 -5.74 -28.89 4.03
C THR A 440 -4.51 -28.01 4.20
N ALA A 441 -3.34 -28.52 3.80
CA ALA A 441 -2.14 -27.69 3.71
C ALA A 441 -2.36 -26.56 2.67
N PRO A 442 -1.76 -25.37 2.85
CA PRO A 442 -1.86 -24.30 1.87
C PRO A 442 -1.27 -24.74 0.53
N THR A 443 -2.03 -24.62 -0.54
CA THR A 443 -1.55 -24.91 -1.89
C THR A 443 -0.87 -23.66 -2.46
N ILE A 444 0.43 -23.76 -2.68
CA ILE A 444 1.25 -22.66 -3.19
C ILE A 444 1.74 -23.03 -4.58
N PRO A 445 1.23 -22.38 -5.66
CA PRO A 445 1.77 -22.58 -6.99
C PRO A 445 3.24 -22.17 -7.03
N TRP A 446 4.12 -23.02 -7.58
CA TRP A 446 5.57 -22.76 -7.64
C TRP A 446 5.92 -21.49 -8.46
N GLN A 447 5.05 -21.12 -9.38
CA GLN A 447 5.20 -19.89 -10.18
C GLN A 447 5.12 -18.61 -9.31
N LEU A 448 4.37 -18.64 -8.21
CA LEU A 448 4.12 -17.48 -7.36
C LEU A 448 5.41 -16.91 -6.72
N PRO A 449 6.23 -17.71 -5.99
CA PRO A 449 7.48 -17.18 -5.43
C PRO A 449 8.46 -16.71 -6.51
N VAL A 450 8.50 -17.36 -7.67
CA VAL A 450 9.33 -16.94 -8.81
C VAL A 450 8.86 -15.59 -9.36
N ALA A 451 7.56 -15.45 -9.61
CA ALA A 451 6.98 -14.20 -10.11
C ALA A 451 7.22 -13.03 -9.13
N LEU A 452 7.05 -13.27 -7.83
CA LEU A 452 7.32 -12.27 -6.80
C LEU A 452 8.81 -11.90 -6.70
N ALA A 453 9.71 -12.85 -6.86
CA ALA A 453 11.14 -12.58 -6.88
C ALA A 453 11.53 -11.72 -8.09
N VAL A 454 11.05 -12.08 -9.29
CA VAL A 454 11.29 -11.31 -10.52
C VAL A 454 10.68 -9.91 -10.42
N ALA A 455 9.41 -9.82 -9.98
CA ALA A 455 8.75 -8.52 -9.77
C ALA A 455 9.53 -7.67 -8.75
N GLY A 456 9.98 -8.26 -7.65
CA GLY A 456 10.79 -7.58 -6.65
C GLY A 456 12.11 -7.03 -7.21
N LEU A 457 12.82 -7.80 -8.03
CA LEU A 457 14.04 -7.34 -8.71
C LEU A 457 13.76 -6.17 -9.66
N LEU A 458 12.68 -6.25 -10.45
CA LEU A 458 12.26 -5.18 -11.34
C LEU A 458 11.89 -3.91 -10.56
N VAL A 459 11.19 -4.05 -9.43
CA VAL A 459 10.84 -2.93 -8.54
C VAL A 459 12.08 -2.27 -7.95
N ALA A 460 13.03 -3.05 -7.46
CA ALA A 460 14.28 -2.52 -6.94
C ALA A 460 15.08 -1.76 -8.01
N ALA A 461 15.14 -2.30 -9.23
CA ALA A 461 15.81 -1.68 -10.36
C ALA A 461 15.11 -0.38 -10.81
N THR A 462 13.79 -0.41 -11.00
CA THR A 462 13.00 0.75 -11.47
C THR A 462 12.95 1.87 -10.44
N ALA A 463 12.89 1.57 -9.15
CA ALA A 463 12.90 2.57 -8.08
C ALA A 463 14.26 3.24 -7.92
N SER A 464 15.35 2.47 -8.04
CA SER A 464 16.71 3.00 -7.86
C SER A 464 17.22 3.81 -9.06
N TRP A 465 16.79 3.50 -10.28
CA TRP A 465 17.24 4.18 -11.49
C TRP A 465 16.96 5.69 -11.51
N PRO A 466 15.71 6.18 -11.38
CA PRO A 466 15.43 7.62 -11.34
C PRO A 466 15.97 8.30 -10.10
N ALA A 467 15.99 7.61 -8.96
CA ALA A 467 16.57 8.09 -7.72
C ALA A 467 18.08 8.31 -7.86
N GLY A 468 18.79 7.34 -8.40
CA GLY A 468 20.22 7.40 -8.66
C GLY A 468 20.62 8.43 -9.71
N ARG A 469 19.85 8.56 -10.82
CA ARG A 469 20.07 9.61 -11.82
C ARG A 469 19.94 11.00 -11.22
N ARG A 470 18.95 11.24 -10.36
CA ARG A 470 18.80 12.53 -9.67
C ARG A 470 19.93 12.78 -8.69
N ALA A 471 20.28 11.80 -7.83
CA ALA A 471 21.37 11.88 -6.89
C ALA A 471 22.71 12.16 -7.57
N SER A 472 22.96 11.58 -8.75
CA SER A 472 24.21 11.77 -9.51
C SER A 472 24.32 13.12 -10.22
N ARG A 473 23.22 13.84 -10.44
CA ARG A 473 23.19 15.17 -11.08
C ARG A 473 23.36 16.34 -10.10
N ILE A 474 23.28 16.07 -8.80
CA ILE A 474 23.46 17.11 -7.77
C ILE A 474 24.91 17.56 -7.79
N ALA A 475 25.14 18.87 -8.02
CA ALA A 475 26.47 19.45 -7.87
C ALA A 475 26.87 19.43 -6.39
N PRO A 476 28.05 18.91 -6.00
CA PRO A 476 28.44 18.76 -4.60
C PRO A 476 28.43 20.08 -3.83
N LEU A 477 28.93 21.15 -4.43
CA LEU A 477 28.93 22.52 -3.86
C LEU A 477 27.52 23.10 -3.67
N ALA A 478 26.61 22.86 -4.64
CA ALA A 478 25.25 23.34 -4.55
C ALA A 478 24.42 22.57 -3.48
N ALA A 479 24.78 21.32 -3.19
CA ALA A 479 24.12 20.50 -2.17
C ALA A 479 24.42 20.96 -0.74
N VAL A 480 25.57 21.57 -0.53
CA VAL A 480 25.98 22.11 0.79
C VAL A 480 25.58 23.57 0.97
N ALA A 481 25.47 24.34 -0.14
CA ALA A 481 25.05 25.73 -0.12
C ALA A 481 23.52 25.92 -0.13
N ALA A 482 22.73 24.84 -0.18
CA ALA A 482 21.27 24.88 -0.17
C ALA A 482 20.74 24.85 1.28
N ASP A 483 21.02 25.90 2.06
CA ASP A 483 20.34 26.24 3.31
C ASP A 483 19.30 27.31 3.08
#